data_61f9c9bae3ab9d633e38841b814ae955
#
_entry.id   61f9c9bae3ab9d633e38841b814ae955
#
_cell.length_a   1.000
_cell.length_b   1.000
_cell.length_c   1.000
_cell.angle_alpha   90.00
_cell.angle_beta   90.00
_cell.angle_gamma   90.00
#
_symmetry.space_group_name_H-M   'P 1'
#
loop_
_entity.id
_entity.type
_entity.pdbx_description
1 polymer ?
#
loop_
_entity_poly.entity_id
_entity_poly.type
_entity_poly.pdbx_seq_one_letter_code
_entity_poly.pdbx_strand_id
1 'polypeptide(L)'
;KLIENYKDGSLVTRNDIFFSLCKSIIGQQISVVAANSVFLKFKKKCKGRINAKKVHALSSASLKSCGLSRLKVKGIKDLARKILKKSFKPDLIKKMSDEEAIEYLSELRQIGRWSAEMILLFTFNRSNIWPLQDIGLLRAISNNYKKKYFPPKSFLKKLNKKFTPYCSVATWYLWRSIDDEPIQY
;
A
#
# COMPACT_ATOMS: atom_id res chain seq x y z
N LYS A 1 17.77 15.82 11.90
CA LYS A 1 18.24 16.20 10.54
C LYS A 1 17.20 15.93 9.45
N LEU A 2 16.68 14.69 9.22
CA LEU A 2 15.62 14.45 8.21
C LEU A 2 14.32 15.18 8.57
N ILE A 3 13.88 15.14 9.82
CA ILE A 3 12.68 15.84 10.30
C ILE A 3 12.77 17.36 10.06
N GLU A 4 13.95 17.94 10.26
CA GLU A 4 14.18 19.37 10.03
C GLU A 4 14.09 19.75 8.55
N ASN A 5 14.47 18.83 7.65
CA ASN A 5 14.47 19.06 6.20
C ASN A 5 13.06 18.92 5.58
N TYR A 6 12.15 18.17 6.23
CA TYR A 6 10.83 17.84 5.69
C TYR A 6 9.72 18.18 6.69
N LYS A 7 9.64 19.45 7.10
CA LYS A 7 8.69 19.93 8.13
C LYS A 7 7.23 19.92 7.66
N ASP A 8 7.00 20.06 6.36
CA ASP A 8 5.66 20.31 5.80
C ASP A 8 4.93 19.04 5.37
N GLY A 9 5.42 17.88 5.74
CA GLY A 9 4.85 16.60 5.34
C GLY A 9 3.94 15.98 6.39
N SER A 10 2.78 15.51 5.95
CA SER A 10 1.89 14.69 6.76
C SER A 10 1.51 13.40 6.03
N LEU A 11 1.37 12.31 6.79
CA LEU A 11 0.73 11.10 6.30
C LEU A 11 -0.78 11.34 6.24
N VAL A 12 -1.30 11.49 5.03
CA VAL A 12 -2.74 11.67 4.80
C VAL A 12 -3.42 10.31 4.73
N THR A 13 -4.31 10.03 5.66
CA THR A 13 -5.12 8.81 5.67
C THR A 13 -6.20 8.82 4.61
N ARG A 14 -6.42 7.67 3.97
CA ARG A 14 -7.56 7.42 3.10
C ARG A 14 -8.48 6.40 3.77
N ASN A 15 -9.63 6.83 4.21
CA ASN A 15 -10.58 5.99 4.96
C ASN A 15 -11.36 4.96 4.11
N ASP A 16 -11.09 4.82 2.80
CA ASP A 16 -11.76 3.86 1.92
C ASP A 16 -10.84 2.70 1.58
N ILE A 17 -10.95 1.63 2.35
CA ILE A 17 -10.12 0.43 2.17
C ILE A 17 -10.36 -0.26 0.81
N PHE A 18 -11.61 -0.30 0.32
CA PHE A 18 -11.87 -0.93 -0.98
C PHE A 18 -11.16 -0.17 -2.11
N PHE A 19 -11.23 1.15 -2.06
CA PHE A 19 -10.51 2.02 -2.97
C PHE A 19 -8.99 1.79 -2.88
N SER A 20 -8.43 1.78 -1.66
CA SER A 20 -6.99 1.61 -1.43
C SER A 20 -6.49 0.25 -1.93
N LEU A 21 -7.23 -0.84 -1.66
CA LEU A 21 -6.90 -2.17 -2.17
C LEU A 21 -6.95 -2.24 -3.70
N CYS A 22 -7.98 -1.65 -4.33
CA CYS A 22 -8.05 -1.56 -5.78
C CYS A 22 -6.87 -0.77 -6.36
N LYS A 23 -6.52 0.38 -5.76
CA LYS A 23 -5.40 1.21 -6.20
C LYS A 23 -4.07 0.47 -6.06
N SER A 24 -3.85 -0.24 -4.94
CA SER A 24 -2.67 -1.08 -4.71
C SER A 24 -2.54 -2.17 -5.78
N ILE A 25 -3.61 -2.95 -6.05
CA ILE A 25 -3.59 -3.99 -7.09
C ILE A 25 -3.30 -3.39 -8.48
N ILE A 26 -3.88 -2.23 -8.80
CA ILE A 26 -3.67 -1.56 -10.09
C ILE A 26 -2.21 -1.12 -10.26
N GLY A 27 -1.59 -0.58 -9.21
CA GLY A 27 -0.23 -0.04 -9.25
C GLY A 27 0.90 -1.08 -9.34
N GLN A 28 0.62 -2.36 -9.03
CA GLN A 28 1.67 -3.39 -9.00
C GLN A 28 2.39 -3.56 -10.33
N GLN A 29 3.73 -3.62 -10.27
CA GLN A 29 4.61 -3.95 -11.41
C GLN A 29 4.47 -3.03 -12.66
N ILE A 30 4.04 -1.80 -12.48
CA ILE A 30 3.98 -0.78 -13.54
C ILE A 30 4.46 0.56 -12.99
N SER A 31 4.84 1.47 -13.88
CA SER A 31 5.25 2.83 -13.48
C SER A 31 4.08 3.63 -12.87
N VAL A 32 4.40 4.63 -12.07
CA VAL A 32 3.40 5.53 -11.44
C VAL A 32 2.51 6.18 -12.50
N VAL A 33 3.09 6.64 -13.61
CA VAL A 33 2.37 7.25 -14.74
C VAL A 33 1.36 6.26 -15.35
N ALA A 34 1.80 5.03 -15.61
CA ALA A 34 0.93 3.98 -16.15
C ALA A 34 -0.18 3.60 -15.15
N ALA A 35 0.16 3.48 -13.86
CA ALA A 35 -0.80 3.19 -12.80
C ALA A 35 -1.89 4.24 -12.71
N ASN A 36 -1.52 5.53 -12.76
CA ASN A 36 -2.48 6.64 -12.74
C ASN A 36 -3.40 6.62 -13.98
N SER A 37 -2.86 6.38 -15.18
CA SER A 37 -3.65 6.26 -16.41
C SER A 37 -4.69 5.13 -16.30
N VAL A 38 -4.27 3.94 -15.90
CA VAL A 38 -5.17 2.78 -15.69
C VAL A 38 -6.21 3.09 -14.64
N PHE A 39 -5.81 3.68 -13.53
CA PHE A 39 -6.70 4.02 -12.42
C PHE A 39 -7.77 5.05 -12.82
N LEU A 40 -7.43 6.07 -13.60
CA LEU A 40 -8.39 7.04 -14.12
C LEU A 40 -9.44 6.39 -15.03
N LYS A 41 -9.02 5.49 -15.94
CA LYS A 41 -9.93 4.71 -16.79
C LYS A 41 -10.84 3.82 -15.94
N PHE A 42 -10.30 3.14 -14.94
CA PHE A 42 -11.07 2.32 -14.00
C PHE A 42 -12.09 3.15 -13.21
N LYS A 43 -11.69 4.32 -12.68
CA LYS A 43 -12.59 5.25 -11.99
C LYS A 43 -13.72 5.73 -12.89
N LYS A 44 -13.42 6.05 -14.16
CA LYS A 44 -14.43 6.43 -15.17
C LYS A 44 -15.45 5.31 -15.42
N LYS A 45 -14.99 4.05 -15.55
CA LYS A 45 -15.89 2.87 -15.68
C LYS A 45 -16.78 2.68 -14.45
N CYS A 46 -16.29 3.02 -13.27
CA CYS A 46 -17.07 3.03 -12.02
C CYS A 46 -17.94 4.29 -11.85
N LYS A 47 -18.13 5.11 -12.88
CA LYS A 47 -18.91 6.37 -12.83
C LYS A 47 -18.47 7.25 -11.65
N GLY A 48 -17.14 7.49 -11.51
CA GLY A 48 -16.51 8.38 -10.53
C GLY A 48 -16.35 7.81 -9.12
N ARG A 49 -17.22 6.92 -8.65
CA ARG A 49 -17.16 6.33 -7.30
C ARG A 49 -16.83 4.84 -7.37
N ILE A 50 -15.65 4.46 -6.89
CA ILE A 50 -15.20 3.07 -6.82
C ILE A 50 -15.80 2.44 -5.56
N ASN A 51 -16.61 1.39 -5.74
CA ASN A 51 -17.13 0.56 -4.64
C ASN A 51 -17.37 -0.87 -5.11
N ALA A 52 -17.52 -1.80 -4.17
CA ALA A 52 -17.63 -3.22 -4.46
C ALA A 52 -18.84 -3.56 -5.38
N LYS A 53 -19.99 -2.91 -5.19
CA LYS A 53 -21.21 -3.15 -6.01
C LYS A 53 -20.97 -2.78 -7.47
N LYS A 54 -20.42 -1.59 -7.74
CA LYS A 54 -20.13 -1.13 -9.11
C LYS A 54 -19.08 -2.01 -9.77
N VAL A 55 -17.99 -2.32 -9.07
CA VAL A 55 -16.92 -3.17 -9.61
C VAL A 55 -17.41 -4.59 -9.88
N HIS A 56 -18.25 -5.14 -9.03
CA HIS A 56 -18.85 -6.47 -9.24
C HIS A 56 -19.71 -6.52 -10.50
N ALA A 57 -20.47 -5.47 -10.80
CA ALA A 57 -21.32 -5.35 -11.96
C ALA A 57 -20.54 -5.20 -13.29
N LEU A 58 -19.32 -4.70 -13.28
CA LEU A 58 -18.50 -4.58 -14.49
C LEU A 58 -18.09 -5.96 -15.02
N SER A 59 -18.14 -6.16 -16.34
CA SER A 59 -17.61 -7.37 -16.98
C SER A 59 -16.07 -7.41 -16.90
N SER A 60 -15.50 -8.61 -16.99
CA SER A 60 -14.04 -8.77 -17.06
C SER A 60 -13.46 -8.09 -18.31
N ALA A 61 -14.18 -8.07 -19.42
CA ALA A 61 -13.78 -7.34 -20.63
C ALA A 61 -13.71 -5.83 -20.39
N SER A 62 -14.71 -5.26 -19.70
CA SER A 62 -14.72 -3.85 -19.32
C SER A 62 -13.55 -3.46 -18.42
N LEU A 63 -13.19 -4.32 -17.47
CA LEU A 63 -12.02 -4.09 -16.61
C LEU A 63 -10.70 -4.20 -17.38
N LYS A 64 -10.58 -5.18 -18.29
CA LYS A 64 -9.40 -5.31 -19.17
C LYS A 64 -9.23 -4.10 -20.08
N SER A 65 -10.30 -3.50 -20.60
CA SER A 65 -10.23 -2.30 -21.44
C SER A 65 -9.69 -1.07 -20.72
N CYS A 66 -9.57 -1.10 -19.38
CA CYS A 66 -8.86 -0.07 -18.61
C CYS A 66 -7.33 -0.24 -18.62
N GLY A 67 -6.81 -1.36 -19.15
CA GLY A 67 -5.40 -1.71 -19.10
C GLY A 67 -5.03 -2.67 -17.95
N LEU A 68 -6.03 -3.33 -17.33
CA LEU A 68 -5.79 -4.29 -16.26
C LEU A 68 -5.40 -5.67 -16.82
N SER A 69 -4.32 -6.26 -16.28
CA SER A 69 -3.95 -7.63 -16.59
C SER A 69 -5.00 -8.63 -16.10
N ARG A 70 -4.99 -9.86 -16.66
CA ARG A 70 -5.89 -10.94 -16.25
C ARG A 70 -5.87 -11.20 -14.74
N LEU A 71 -4.67 -11.15 -14.13
CA LEU A 71 -4.50 -11.39 -12.69
C LEU A 71 -5.09 -10.25 -11.86
N LYS A 72 -4.85 -8.99 -12.24
CA LYS A 72 -5.42 -7.81 -11.58
C LYS A 72 -6.95 -7.80 -11.66
N VAL A 73 -7.52 -8.13 -12.84
CA VAL A 73 -8.99 -8.27 -12.99
C VAL A 73 -9.55 -9.34 -12.05
N LYS A 74 -8.91 -10.52 -11.97
CA LYS A 74 -9.32 -11.57 -11.03
C LYS A 74 -9.26 -11.10 -9.58
N GLY A 75 -8.18 -10.43 -9.17
CA GLY A 75 -8.00 -9.92 -7.80
C GLY A 75 -9.09 -8.90 -7.43
N ILE A 76 -9.30 -7.90 -8.29
CA ILE A 76 -10.29 -6.84 -8.05
C ILE A 76 -11.73 -7.40 -8.02
N LYS A 77 -12.07 -8.34 -8.90
CA LYS A 77 -13.39 -9.00 -8.92
C LYS A 77 -13.60 -9.87 -7.69
N ASP A 78 -12.56 -10.61 -7.25
CA ASP A 78 -12.62 -11.44 -6.06
C ASP A 78 -12.80 -10.59 -4.80
N LEU A 79 -12.05 -9.49 -4.67
CA LEU A 79 -12.18 -8.52 -3.59
C LEU A 79 -13.61 -7.97 -3.51
N ALA A 80 -14.17 -7.51 -4.64
CA ALA A 80 -15.54 -7.01 -4.70
C ALA A 80 -16.55 -8.05 -4.23
N ARG A 81 -16.40 -9.31 -4.68
CA ARG A 81 -17.24 -10.44 -4.28
C ARG A 81 -17.15 -10.73 -2.79
N LYS A 82 -15.92 -10.77 -2.23
CA LYS A 82 -15.68 -11.05 -0.80
C LYS A 82 -16.32 -9.98 0.09
N ILE A 83 -16.25 -8.71 -0.29
CA ILE A 83 -16.92 -7.62 0.45
C ILE A 83 -18.43 -7.76 0.40
N LEU A 84 -19.02 -8.01 -0.79
CA LEU A 84 -20.47 -8.15 -0.94
C LEU A 84 -21.02 -9.37 -0.20
N LYS A 85 -20.27 -10.46 -0.17
CA LYS A 85 -20.61 -11.68 0.60
C LYS A 85 -20.27 -11.57 2.10
N LYS A 86 -19.69 -10.45 2.56
CA LYS A 86 -19.22 -10.25 3.94
C LYS A 86 -18.21 -11.31 4.41
N SER A 87 -17.54 -12.01 3.49
CA SER A 87 -16.45 -12.94 3.80
C SER A 87 -15.10 -12.25 4.03
N PHE A 88 -14.97 -10.99 3.63
CA PHE A 88 -13.91 -10.08 4.04
C PHE A 88 -14.54 -8.89 4.78
N LYS A 89 -14.12 -8.67 6.03
CA LYS A 89 -14.68 -7.66 6.94
C LYS A 89 -13.61 -6.63 7.30
N PRO A 90 -13.51 -5.51 6.58
CA PRO A 90 -12.48 -4.49 6.81
C PRO A 90 -12.43 -3.95 8.25
N ASP A 91 -13.58 -3.85 8.91
CA ASP A 91 -13.66 -3.31 10.28
C ASP A 91 -12.92 -4.15 11.32
N LEU A 92 -12.69 -5.46 11.06
CA LEU A 92 -11.93 -6.31 11.95
C LEU A 92 -10.45 -5.88 12.03
N ILE A 93 -9.90 -5.30 10.95
CA ILE A 93 -8.51 -4.86 10.90
C ILE A 93 -8.18 -3.87 12.01
N LYS A 94 -9.14 -3.03 12.41
CA LYS A 94 -8.96 -2.05 13.49
C LYS A 94 -8.68 -2.69 14.85
N LYS A 95 -9.13 -3.93 15.05
CA LYS A 95 -9.00 -4.69 16.31
C LYS A 95 -7.82 -5.66 16.32
N MET A 96 -7.18 -5.87 15.18
CA MET A 96 -6.05 -6.76 14.99
C MET A 96 -4.73 -6.06 15.34
N SER A 97 -3.75 -6.80 15.81
CA SER A 97 -2.35 -6.39 15.82
C SER A 97 -1.85 -6.14 14.39
N ASP A 98 -0.68 -5.51 14.24
CA ASP A 98 -0.13 -5.23 12.89
C ASP A 98 0.12 -6.53 12.12
N GLU A 99 0.66 -7.57 12.77
CA GLU A 99 0.97 -8.84 12.11
C GLU A 99 -0.30 -9.62 11.74
N GLU A 100 -1.28 -9.73 12.64
CA GLU A 100 -2.58 -10.34 12.32
C GLU A 100 -3.28 -9.63 11.17
N ALA A 101 -3.20 -8.29 11.12
CA ALA A 101 -3.78 -7.50 10.03
C ALA A 101 -3.05 -7.73 8.70
N ILE A 102 -1.71 -7.88 8.71
CA ILE A 102 -0.92 -8.23 7.53
C ILE A 102 -1.31 -9.60 7.01
N GLU A 103 -1.41 -10.61 7.88
CA GLU A 103 -1.82 -11.97 7.52
C GLU A 103 -3.23 -11.95 6.92
N TYR A 104 -4.19 -11.33 7.60
CA TYR A 104 -5.58 -11.22 7.14
C TYR A 104 -5.72 -10.53 5.77
N LEU A 105 -4.98 -9.45 5.54
CA LEU A 105 -4.94 -8.77 4.24
C LEU A 105 -4.28 -9.62 3.16
N SER A 106 -3.26 -10.40 3.52
CA SER A 106 -2.50 -11.25 2.59
C SER A 106 -3.28 -12.46 2.10
N GLU A 107 -4.40 -12.83 2.72
CA GLU A 107 -5.36 -13.82 2.19
C GLU A 107 -6.11 -13.32 0.95
N LEU A 108 -6.10 -12.02 0.70
CA LEU A 108 -6.71 -11.44 -0.48
C LEU A 108 -5.85 -11.70 -1.71
N ARG A 109 -6.49 -12.13 -2.79
CA ARG A 109 -5.80 -12.34 -4.07
C ARG A 109 -5.09 -11.08 -4.54
N GLN A 110 -3.84 -11.18 -4.91
CA GLN A 110 -2.95 -10.09 -5.35
C GLN A 110 -2.53 -9.13 -4.20
N ILE A 111 -2.78 -9.45 -2.97
CA ILE A 111 -2.25 -8.71 -1.83
C ILE A 111 -1.21 -9.59 -1.15
N GLY A 112 0.06 -9.22 -1.26
CA GLY A 112 1.14 -9.82 -0.49
C GLY A 112 1.48 -8.96 0.73
N ARG A 113 2.42 -9.44 1.56
CA ARG A 113 2.88 -8.75 2.77
C ARG A 113 3.18 -7.26 2.55
N TRP A 114 4.00 -6.93 1.56
CA TRP A 114 4.35 -5.53 1.27
C TRP A 114 3.10 -4.67 0.96
N SER A 115 2.17 -5.19 0.14
CA SER A 115 0.92 -4.47 -0.15
C SER A 115 0.05 -4.31 1.10
N ALA A 116 0.00 -5.31 1.97
CA ALA A 116 -0.71 -5.24 3.25
C ALA A 116 -0.09 -4.18 4.17
N GLU A 117 1.24 -4.15 4.30
CA GLU A 117 1.99 -3.13 5.04
C GLU A 117 1.67 -1.72 4.53
N MET A 118 1.62 -1.50 3.20
CA MET A 118 1.24 -0.22 2.60
C MET A 118 -0.21 0.17 2.93
N ILE A 119 -1.14 -0.77 2.91
CA ILE A 119 -2.52 -0.53 3.32
C ILE A 119 -2.60 -0.13 4.79
N LEU A 120 -1.89 -0.80 5.67
CA LEU A 120 -1.88 -0.47 7.11
C LEU A 120 -1.27 0.92 7.36
N LEU A 121 -0.20 1.26 6.66
CA LEU A 121 0.48 2.54 6.79
C LEU A 121 -0.39 3.68 6.26
N PHE A 122 -0.89 3.60 5.02
CA PHE A 122 -1.55 4.72 4.34
C PHE A 122 -3.08 4.77 4.49
N THR A 123 -3.74 3.65 4.81
CA THR A 123 -5.20 3.61 4.95
C THR A 123 -5.62 3.58 6.42
N PHE A 124 -4.89 2.84 7.26
CA PHE A 124 -5.19 2.73 8.69
C PHE A 124 -4.31 3.63 9.57
N ASN A 125 -3.31 4.29 9.00
CA ASN A 125 -2.35 5.15 9.69
C ASN A 125 -1.68 4.45 10.89
N ARG A 126 -1.33 3.17 10.73
CA ARG A 126 -0.62 2.41 11.76
C ARG A 126 0.76 2.99 11.98
N SER A 127 1.11 3.28 13.22
CA SER A 127 2.34 3.99 13.58
C SER A 127 3.62 3.15 13.48
N ASN A 128 3.51 1.81 13.53
CA ASN A 128 4.67 0.95 13.73
C ASN A 128 4.94 -0.05 12.59
N ILE A 129 4.54 0.27 11.36
CA ILE A 129 4.83 -0.57 10.19
C ILE A 129 6.28 -0.37 9.74
N TRP A 130 7.02 -1.48 9.58
CA TRP A 130 8.40 -1.50 9.15
C TRP A 130 8.59 -2.42 7.93
N PRO A 131 8.36 -1.91 6.69
CA PRO A 131 8.26 -2.73 5.48
C PRO A 131 9.65 -3.11 4.92
N LEU A 132 10.29 -4.12 5.49
CA LEU A 132 11.64 -4.55 5.10
C LEU A 132 11.73 -5.24 3.73
N GLN A 133 10.61 -5.47 3.04
CA GLN A 133 10.58 -5.89 1.64
C GLN A 133 10.59 -4.69 0.68
N ASP A 134 10.49 -3.48 1.20
CA ASP A 134 10.48 -2.26 0.39
C ASP A 134 11.91 -1.86 -0.02
N ILE A 135 12.16 -1.93 -1.33
CA ILE A 135 13.47 -1.60 -1.93
C ILE A 135 13.84 -0.13 -1.69
N GLY A 136 12.84 0.77 -1.76
CA GLY A 136 13.03 2.20 -1.50
C GLY A 136 13.49 2.44 -0.06
N LEU A 137 12.82 1.81 0.92
CA LEU A 137 13.23 1.91 2.32
C LEU A 137 14.66 1.39 2.54
N LEU A 138 15.00 0.23 1.98
CA LEU A 138 16.35 -0.34 2.13
C LEU A 138 17.42 0.56 1.50
N ARG A 139 17.13 1.17 0.34
CA ARG A 139 18.01 2.15 -0.30
C ARG A 139 18.17 3.41 0.55
N ALA A 140 17.07 3.95 1.06
CA ALA A 140 17.09 5.11 1.94
C ALA A 140 17.91 4.88 3.21
N ILE A 141 17.76 3.68 3.82
CA ILE A 141 18.56 3.29 4.98
C ILE A 141 20.05 3.21 4.59
N SER A 142 20.39 2.57 3.47
CA SER A 142 21.79 2.47 3.01
C SER A 142 22.41 3.86 2.85
N ASN A 143 21.72 4.79 2.20
CA ASN A 143 22.21 6.14 1.95
C ASN A 143 22.39 6.95 3.26
N ASN A 144 21.35 6.97 4.10
CA ASN A 144 21.37 7.80 5.31
C ASN A 144 22.32 7.29 6.41
N TYR A 145 22.55 5.99 6.46
CA TYR A 145 23.44 5.36 7.46
C TYR A 145 24.78 4.90 6.90
N LYS A 146 25.10 5.26 5.64
CA LYS A 146 26.36 4.89 4.96
C LYS A 146 26.63 3.39 5.04
N LYS A 147 25.62 2.58 4.79
CA LYS A 147 25.70 1.12 4.76
C LYS A 147 25.68 0.60 3.33
N LYS A 148 26.32 -0.57 3.13
CA LYS A 148 26.20 -1.27 1.84
C LYS A 148 24.73 -1.63 1.58
N TYR A 149 24.33 -1.54 0.36
CA TYR A 149 23.02 -2.03 -0.12
C TYR A 149 23.14 -3.55 -0.33
N PHE A 150 22.34 -4.35 0.26
CA PHE A 150 21.35 -4.36 1.28
C PHE A 150 21.96 -4.28 2.69
N PRO A 151 21.44 -3.46 3.61
CA PRO A 151 21.94 -3.41 4.96
C PRO A 151 21.77 -4.74 5.69
N PRO A 152 22.74 -5.12 6.58
CA PRO A 152 22.64 -6.37 7.33
C PRO A 152 21.36 -6.47 8.16
N LYS A 153 20.77 -7.68 8.24
CA LYS A 153 19.54 -7.93 9.03
C LYS A 153 19.66 -7.49 10.48
N SER A 154 20.83 -7.69 11.10
CA SER A 154 21.12 -7.24 12.48
C SER A 154 21.00 -5.72 12.62
N PHE A 155 21.50 -4.95 11.65
CA PHE A 155 21.39 -3.51 11.63
C PHE A 155 19.93 -3.05 11.43
N LEU A 156 19.20 -3.67 10.51
CA LEU A 156 17.78 -3.39 10.31
C LEU A 156 16.94 -3.68 11.56
N LYS A 157 17.24 -4.76 12.29
CA LYS A 157 16.61 -5.08 13.58
C LYS A 157 16.93 -4.05 14.66
N LYS A 158 18.19 -3.52 14.69
CA LYS A 158 18.58 -2.43 15.59
C LYS A 158 17.81 -1.15 15.30
N LEU A 159 17.63 -0.79 14.02
CA LEU A 159 16.85 0.38 13.63
C LEU A 159 15.36 0.21 13.98
N ASN A 160 14.79 -0.98 13.73
CA ASN A 160 13.41 -1.27 14.12
C ASN A 160 13.18 -1.02 15.60
N LYS A 161 14.03 -1.58 16.48
CA LYS A 161 13.96 -1.33 17.93
C LYS A 161 14.08 0.15 18.30
N LYS A 162 14.93 0.89 17.57
CA LYS A 162 15.15 2.33 17.83
C LYS A 162 13.92 3.16 17.44
N PHE A 163 13.21 2.80 16.38
CA PHE A 163 12.09 3.57 15.85
C PHE A 163 10.75 3.14 16.42
N THR A 164 10.65 1.94 16.99
CA THR A 164 9.43 1.48 17.69
C THR A 164 9.05 2.45 18.80
N PRO A 165 7.78 2.89 18.89
CA PRO A 165 6.59 2.47 18.15
C PRO A 165 6.24 3.34 16.91
N TYR A 166 7.20 4.07 16.34
CA TYR A 166 6.98 5.03 15.25
C TYR A 166 7.70 4.63 13.96
N CYS A 167 7.79 3.33 13.66
CA CYS A 167 8.47 2.83 12.47
C CYS A 167 7.87 3.38 11.17
N SER A 168 6.56 3.61 11.10
CA SER A 168 5.89 4.20 9.92
C SER A 168 6.35 5.63 9.66
N VAL A 169 6.52 6.42 10.72
CA VAL A 169 7.03 7.80 10.62
C VAL A 169 8.48 7.79 10.15
N ALA A 170 9.31 6.91 10.72
CA ALA A 170 10.69 6.74 10.28
C ALA A 170 10.79 6.30 8.83
N THR A 171 9.94 5.37 8.40
CA THR A 171 9.83 4.91 7.00
C THR A 171 9.50 6.06 6.07
N TRP A 172 8.51 6.88 6.42
CA TRP A 172 8.10 8.03 5.62
C TRP A 172 9.24 9.04 5.43
N TYR A 173 9.95 9.42 6.50
CA TYR A 173 11.09 10.33 6.41
C TYR A 173 12.27 9.74 5.62
N LEU A 174 12.49 8.43 5.72
CA LEU A 174 13.51 7.74 4.94
C LEU A 174 13.16 7.74 3.45
N TRP A 175 11.93 7.48 3.06
CA TRP A 175 11.48 7.61 1.67
C TRP A 175 11.66 9.04 1.14
N ARG A 176 11.26 10.04 1.93
CA ARG A 176 11.46 11.46 1.56
C ARG A 176 12.92 11.83 1.31
N SER A 177 13.86 11.11 1.90
CA SER A 177 15.30 11.38 1.69
C SER A 177 15.85 10.90 0.34
N ILE A 178 15.06 10.14 -0.42
CA ILE A 178 15.45 9.61 -1.73
C ILE A 178 14.48 9.98 -2.85
N ASP A 179 13.31 10.52 -2.51
CA ASP A 179 12.28 10.99 -3.45
C ASP A 179 11.78 12.37 -3.01
N ASP A 180 11.83 13.33 -3.94
CA ASP A 180 11.39 14.71 -3.68
C ASP A 180 9.86 14.81 -3.51
N GLU A 181 9.11 13.89 -4.10
CA GLU A 181 7.67 13.81 -3.91
C GLU A 181 7.29 12.67 -2.94
N PRO A 182 6.39 12.94 -1.96
CA PRO A 182 5.93 11.89 -1.06
C PRO A 182 5.14 10.84 -1.84
N ILE A 183 5.49 9.57 -1.62
CA ILE A 183 4.72 8.44 -2.17
C ILE A 183 3.30 8.53 -1.63
N GLN A 184 2.34 8.78 -2.51
CA GLN A 184 0.91 8.78 -2.21
C GLN A 184 0.30 7.46 -2.71
N TYR A 185 -0.10 6.62 -1.79
CA TYR A 185 -0.89 5.40 -2.08
C TYR A 185 -2.40 5.67 -2.07
#